data_036ab28e267ed8a82b74340e3214d325
#
_entry.id   036ab28e267ed8a82b74340e3214d325
#
_cell.length_a   1.000
_cell.length_b   1.000
_cell.length_c   1.000
_cell.angle_alpha   90.00
_cell.angle_beta   90.00
_cell.angle_gamma   90.00
#
_symmetry.space_group_name_H-M   'P 1'
#
loop_
_entity.id
_entity.type
_entity.pdbx_description
1 polymer ?
#
loop_
_entity_poly.entity_id
_entity_poly.type
_entity_poly.pdbx_seq_one_letter_code
_entity_poly.pdbx_strand_id
1 'polypeptide(L)'
;MMQATSVQPPKTVRIIPATIDTKAAITQNYRQLRVAAYCRVSTGSDAQLESLEAQKSHYEQYINSREDWQFAGLYFDEGITGTKAEKRPELLRLITDCEAKKIDFVITKSISRFSRNTTDCLALVRKLQNLDIPLYFEKENINTLEADSELLITMLGAFAQAESESIS
;
A
#
# COMPACT_ATOMS: atom_id res chain seq x y z
N MET A 1 -17.35 70.21 38.49
CA MET A 1 -17.38 68.74 38.32
C MET A 1 -16.35 68.35 37.28
N MET A 2 -15.24 67.85 37.75
CA MET A 2 -14.19 67.34 36.87
C MET A 2 -14.37 65.83 36.68
N GLN A 3 -14.60 65.40 35.45
CA GLN A 3 -14.65 63.99 35.12
C GLN A 3 -13.21 63.44 35.05
N ALA A 4 -12.92 62.48 35.86
CA ALA A 4 -11.66 61.79 35.81
C ALA A 4 -11.61 60.85 34.58
N THR A 5 -10.77 61.22 33.62
CA THR A 5 -10.51 60.34 32.44
C THR A 5 -9.65 59.17 32.91
N SER A 6 -10.29 57.98 32.94
CA SER A 6 -9.59 56.74 33.21
C SER A 6 -8.64 56.41 32.06
N VAL A 7 -7.35 56.62 32.22
CA VAL A 7 -6.32 56.19 31.29
C VAL A 7 -6.07 54.70 31.53
N GLN A 8 -6.47 53.87 30.59
CA GLN A 8 -6.13 52.44 30.62
C GLN A 8 -4.61 52.27 30.36
N PRO A 9 -3.93 51.36 31.10
CA PRO A 9 -2.52 51.12 30.87
C PRO A 9 -2.31 50.48 29.49
N PRO A 10 -1.19 50.72 28.81
CA PRO A 10 -0.91 50.16 27.50
C PRO A 10 -0.83 48.64 27.58
N LYS A 11 -1.54 47.94 26.65
CA LYS A 11 -1.45 46.49 26.51
C LYS A 11 -0.05 46.11 26.05
N THR A 12 0.73 45.50 26.94
CA THR A 12 2.06 44.98 26.60
C THR A 12 1.89 43.76 25.68
N VAL A 13 2.17 43.92 24.42
CA VAL A 13 2.23 42.82 23.47
C VAL A 13 3.51 42.05 23.73
N ARG A 14 3.42 40.88 24.32
CA ARG A 14 4.55 39.92 24.40
C ARG A 14 4.71 39.27 23.03
N ILE A 15 5.73 39.67 22.30
CA ILE A 15 6.17 38.93 21.10
C ILE A 15 6.88 37.68 21.60
N ILE A 16 6.26 36.54 21.47
CA ILE A 16 6.89 35.24 21.68
C ILE A 16 7.64 34.96 20.39
N PRO A 17 8.97 34.91 20.36
CA PRO A 17 9.70 34.50 19.16
C PRO A 17 9.35 33.05 18.89
N ALA A 18 8.79 32.76 17.72
CA ALA A 18 8.60 31.41 17.24
C ALA A 18 9.96 30.79 16.93
N THR A 19 10.65 30.33 17.95
CA THR A 19 11.88 29.54 17.80
C THR A 19 11.47 28.06 17.73
N ILE A 20 10.57 27.72 16.80
CA ILE A 20 10.43 26.37 16.33
C ILE A 20 11.30 26.32 15.08
N ASP A 21 12.42 25.64 15.20
CA ASP A 21 13.24 25.28 14.06
C ASP A 21 12.43 24.29 13.23
N THR A 22 11.56 24.83 12.36
CA THR A 22 10.62 24.08 11.54
C THR A 22 11.36 23.09 10.64
N LYS A 23 12.61 23.36 10.27
CA LYS A 23 13.45 22.39 9.55
C LYS A 23 13.85 21.20 10.42
N ALA A 24 14.22 21.41 11.68
CA ALA A 24 14.58 20.34 12.59
C ALA A 24 13.35 19.50 13.03
N ALA A 25 12.19 20.13 13.22
CA ALA A 25 10.95 19.44 13.57
C ALA A 25 10.38 18.62 12.39
N ILE A 26 10.57 19.09 11.15
CA ILE A 26 10.14 18.36 9.94
C ILE A 26 11.07 17.19 9.65
N THR A 27 12.36 17.29 9.97
CA THR A 27 13.33 16.21 9.71
C THR A 27 13.23 15.05 10.72
N GLN A 28 12.54 15.23 11.84
CA GLN A 28 12.58 14.28 12.95
C GLN A 28 11.58 13.14 12.91
N ASN A 29 10.65 13.05 11.93
CA ASN A 29 9.63 12.00 11.95
C ASN A 29 9.14 11.49 10.59
N TYR A 30 9.85 11.66 9.50
CA TYR A 30 9.53 10.96 8.25
C TYR A 30 10.17 9.56 8.23
N ARG A 31 9.53 8.63 8.95
CA ARG A 31 9.81 7.23 8.74
C ARG A 31 9.30 6.86 7.35
N GLN A 32 10.21 6.45 6.47
CA GLN A 32 9.83 5.90 5.17
C GLN A 32 8.91 4.69 5.36
N LEU A 33 7.87 4.60 4.53
CA LEU A 33 7.01 3.43 4.50
C LEU A 33 7.77 2.24 3.91
N ARG A 34 7.76 1.12 4.60
CA ARG A 34 8.34 -0.13 4.11
C ARG A 34 7.36 -0.77 3.14
N VAL A 35 7.67 -0.67 1.86
CA VAL A 35 6.80 -1.09 0.76
C VAL A 35 7.28 -2.42 0.19
N ALA A 36 6.39 -3.42 0.19
CA ALA A 36 6.61 -4.71 -0.44
C ALA A 36 5.81 -4.85 -1.73
N ALA A 37 6.37 -5.56 -2.71
CA ALA A 37 5.66 -5.92 -3.92
C ALA A 37 5.32 -7.42 -3.93
N TYR A 38 4.13 -7.75 -4.42
CA TYR A 38 3.72 -9.13 -4.64
C TYR A 38 3.45 -9.38 -6.11
N CYS A 39 4.06 -10.44 -6.63
CA CYS A 39 3.91 -10.89 -8.01
C CYS A 39 3.47 -12.34 -8.09
N ARG A 40 2.70 -12.66 -9.13
CA ARG A 40 2.43 -14.03 -9.53
C ARG A 40 2.89 -14.23 -10.97
N VAL A 41 3.80 -15.17 -11.18
CA VAL A 41 4.33 -15.52 -12.50
C VAL A 41 3.79 -16.89 -12.92
N SER A 42 3.48 -17.06 -14.20
CA SER A 42 3.08 -18.38 -14.74
C SER A 42 4.32 -19.22 -15.02
N THR A 43 4.30 -20.50 -14.69
CA THR A 43 5.41 -21.42 -14.94
C THR A 43 5.50 -21.84 -16.40
N GLY A 44 6.69 -21.93 -16.97
CA GLY A 44 6.86 -22.68 -18.22
C GLY A 44 8.03 -22.34 -19.16
N SER A 45 8.87 -21.34 -18.94
CA SER A 45 10.03 -21.11 -19.83
C SER A 45 11.08 -20.18 -19.26
N ASP A 46 12.30 -20.24 -19.83
CA ASP A 46 13.41 -19.33 -19.50
C ASP A 46 13.06 -17.85 -19.65
N ALA A 47 12.12 -17.52 -20.55
CA ALA A 47 11.57 -16.18 -20.71
C ALA A 47 10.86 -15.66 -19.43
N GLN A 48 10.52 -16.52 -18.48
CA GLN A 48 9.85 -16.16 -17.22
C GLN A 48 10.84 -15.83 -16.11
N LEU A 49 12.02 -16.40 -16.11
CA LEU A 49 13.08 -15.99 -15.20
C LEU A 49 13.55 -14.58 -15.54
N GLU A 50 13.70 -14.26 -16.83
CA GLU A 50 13.95 -12.88 -17.29
C GLU A 50 12.80 -11.94 -16.91
N SER A 51 11.54 -12.41 -17.01
CA SER A 51 10.36 -11.64 -16.60
C SER A 51 10.33 -11.38 -15.09
N LEU A 52 10.77 -12.33 -14.25
CA LEU A 52 10.84 -12.14 -12.81
C LEU A 52 11.91 -11.12 -12.41
N GLU A 53 13.11 -11.23 -12.98
CA GLU A 53 14.19 -10.25 -12.74
C GLU A 53 13.78 -8.85 -13.23
N ALA A 54 13.11 -8.75 -14.36
CA ALA A 54 12.59 -7.49 -14.88
C ALA A 54 11.51 -6.91 -13.95
N GLN A 55 10.60 -7.73 -13.42
CA GLN A 55 9.60 -7.31 -12.45
C GLN A 55 10.23 -6.85 -11.14
N LYS A 56 11.22 -7.58 -10.65
CA LYS A 56 11.96 -7.21 -9.44
C LYS A 56 12.65 -5.86 -9.61
N SER A 57 13.38 -5.68 -10.70
CA SER A 57 14.03 -4.42 -11.01
C SER A 57 13.03 -3.26 -11.14
N HIS A 58 11.90 -3.51 -11.80
CA HIS A 58 10.83 -2.52 -11.95
C HIS A 58 10.28 -2.06 -10.59
N TYR A 59 9.90 -3.00 -9.71
CA TYR A 59 9.35 -2.65 -8.41
C TYR A 59 10.37 -1.99 -7.48
N GLU A 60 11.60 -2.48 -7.50
CA GLU A 60 12.69 -1.89 -6.73
C GLU A 60 12.96 -0.44 -7.17
N GLN A 61 13.05 -0.18 -8.46
CA GLN A 61 13.21 1.17 -9.00
C GLN A 61 11.99 2.04 -8.72
N TYR A 62 10.79 1.52 -8.94
CA TYR A 62 9.55 2.26 -8.70
C TYR A 62 9.39 2.68 -7.24
N ILE A 63 9.62 1.76 -6.32
CA ILE A 63 9.52 2.04 -4.88
C ILE A 63 10.62 3.01 -4.44
N ASN A 64 11.86 2.76 -4.84
CA ASN A 64 12.99 3.62 -4.46
C ASN A 64 13.00 4.99 -5.16
N SER A 65 12.19 5.19 -6.19
CA SER A 65 12.01 6.51 -6.81
C SER A 65 11.24 7.50 -5.94
N ARG A 66 10.58 7.03 -4.88
CA ARG A 66 9.82 7.84 -3.94
C ARG A 66 10.62 8.04 -2.66
N GLU A 67 10.77 9.29 -2.25
CA GLU A 67 11.55 9.66 -1.06
C GLU A 67 10.92 9.16 0.26
N ASP A 68 9.59 9.00 0.27
CA ASP A 68 8.79 8.56 1.40
C ASP A 68 8.67 7.02 1.52
N TRP A 69 9.25 6.26 0.58
CA TRP A 69 9.18 4.80 0.53
C TRP A 69 10.55 4.15 0.66
N GLN A 70 10.55 2.96 1.24
CA GLN A 70 11.69 2.05 1.33
C GLN A 70 11.29 0.68 0.79
N PHE A 71 12.08 0.12 -0.10
CA PHE A 71 11.83 -1.23 -0.61
C PHE A 71 12.02 -2.28 0.48
N ALA A 72 10.95 -3.00 0.83
CA ALA A 72 10.93 -4.02 1.86
C ALA A 72 11.10 -5.45 1.32
N GLY A 73 10.91 -5.66 0.02
CA GLY A 73 11.11 -6.94 -0.64
C GLY A 73 10.11 -7.23 -1.74
N LEU A 74 10.45 -8.21 -2.56
CA LEU A 74 9.59 -8.82 -3.56
C LEU A 74 9.19 -10.22 -3.11
N TYR A 75 7.89 -10.47 -3.09
CA TYR A 75 7.29 -11.78 -2.85
C TYR A 75 6.69 -12.28 -4.16
N PHE A 76 7.04 -13.47 -4.57
CA PHE A 76 6.53 -14.00 -5.83
C PHE A 76 6.18 -15.48 -5.69
N ASP A 77 5.02 -15.84 -6.22
CA ASP A 77 4.58 -17.22 -6.34
C ASP A 77 4.51 -17.62 -7.81
N GLU A 78 4.88 -18.85 -8.08
CA GLU A 78 4.70 -19.45 -9.39
C GLU A 78 3.26 -19.93 -9.54
N GLY A 79 2.58 -19.44 -10.56
CA GLY A 79 1.23 -19.88 -10.91
C GLY A 79 1.27 -21.16 -11.69
N ILE A 80 1.00 -22.31 -11.07
CA ILE A 80 0.88 -23.58 -11.76
C ILE A 80 -0.49 -23.63 -12.45
N THR A 81 -0.49 -23.82 -13.76
CA THR A 81 -1.70 -24.11 -14.51
C THR A 81 -2.12 -25.56 -14.28
N GLY A 82 -3.17 -25.79 -13.50
CA GLY A 82 -3.72 -27.12 -13.23
C GLY A 82 -4.58 -27.19 -11.98
N THR A 83 -5.36 -28.27 -11.87
CA THR A 83 -6.44 -28.49 -10.91
C THR A 83 -6.02 -28.72 -9.45
N LYS A 84 -4.75 -28.59 -9.10
CA LYS A 84 -4.30 -28.68 -7.71
C LYS A 84 -4.30 -27.30 -7.07
N ALA A 85 -4.83 -27.23 -5.85
CA ALA A 85 -4.80 -26.03 -5.03
C ALA A 85 -3.36 -25.48 -4.98
N GLU A 86 -3.19 -24.35 -5.61
CA GLU A 86 -1.90 -23.66 -5.74
C GLU A 86 -1.44 -23.25 -4.34
N LYS A 87 -0.33 -23.82 -3.94
CA LYS A 87 0.33 -23.36 -2.74
C LYS A 87 0.97 -22.00 -3.07
N ARG A 88 0.67 -21.02 -2.26
CA ARG A 88 1.20 -19.64 -2.39
C ARG A 88 2.06 -19.33 -1.15
N PRO A 89 3.23 -19.96 -1.02
CA PRO A 89 4.07 -19.81 0.18
C PRO A 89 4.58 -18.39 0.35
N GLU A 90 4.84 -17.69 -0.74
CA GLU A 90 5.33 -16.32 -0.68
C GLU A 90 4.22 -15.32 -0.31
N LEU A 91 2.97 -15.55 -0.74
CA LEU A 91 1.84 -14.77 -0.23
C LEU A 91 1.66 -14.97 1.27
N LEU A 92 1.76 -16.21 1.76
CA LEU A 92 1.68 -16.49 3.19
C LEU A 92 2.82 -15.84 3.97
N ARG A 93 4.04 -15.86 3.41
CA ARG A 93 5.20 -15.17 3.99
C ARG A 93 4.98 -13.65 4.03
N LEU A 94 4.45 -13.06 2.96
CA LEU A 94 4.08 -11.65 2.92
C LEU A 94 3.11 -11.30 4.05
N ILE A 95 2.04 -12.08 4.20
CA ILE A 95 1.05 -11.86 5.27
C ILE A 95 1.68 -11.99 6.66
N THR A 96 2.53 -12.98 6.86
CA THR A 96 3.27 -13.16 8.14
C THR A 96 4.16 -11.96 8.45
N ASP A 97 4.86 -11.44 7.45
CA ASP A 97 5.71 -10.25 7.61
C ASP A 97 4.88 -8.97 7.84
N CYS A 98 3.68 -8.89 7.27
CA CYS A 98 2.71 -7.85 7.59
C CYS A 98 2.22 -7.93 9.05
N GLU A 99 1.89 -9.13 9.53
CA GLU A 99 1.49 -9.37 10.94
C GLU A 99 2.64 -9.03 11.91
N ALA A 100 3.87 -9.32 11.52
CA ALA A 100 5.07 -8.97 12.27
C ALA A 100 5.44 -7.47 12.20
N LYS A 101 4.62 -6.65 11.56
CA LYS A 101 4.85 -5.20 11.36
C LYS A 101 6.17 -4.86 10.66
N LYS A 102 6.61 -5.71 9.73
CA LYS A 102 7.79 -5.48 8.90
C LYS A 102 7.48 -4.72 7.61
N ILE A 103 6.20 -4.68 7.22
CA ILE A 103 5.69 -4.07 5.99
C ILE A 103 4.61 -3.07 6.35
N ASP A 104 4.62 -1.91 5.71
CA ASP A 104 3.67 -0.83 5.95
C ASP A 104 2.73 -0.62 4.75
N PHE A 105 3.12 -1.11 3.55
CA PHE A 105 2.36 -0.94 2.32
C PHE A 105 2.65 -2.08 1.34
N VAL A 106 1.63 -2.58 0.65
CA VAL A 106 1.78 -3.66 -0.35
C VAL A 106 1.33 -3.19 -1.72
N ILE A 107 2.13 -3.50 -2.75
CA ILE A 107 1.81 -3.22 -4.15
C ILE A 107 1.70 -4.53 -4.92
N THR A 108 0.74 -4.62 -5.81
CA THR A 108 0.60 -5.74 -6.75
C THR A 108 0.11 -5.26 -8.11
N LYS A 109 0.41 -6.02 -9.15
CA LYS A 109 0.10 -5.64 -10.53
C LYS A 109 -1.40 -5.50 -10.80
N SER A 110 -2.19 -6.45 -10.32
CA SER A 110 -3.64 -6.48 -10.56
C SER A 110 -4.34 -7.39 -9.55
N ILE A 111 -5.64 -7.21 -9.44
CA ILE A 111 -6.51 -8.05 -8.61
C ILE A 111 -6.39 -9.52 -8.99
N SER A 112 -6.41 -9.83 -10.29
CA SER A 112 -6.31 -11.21 -10.80
C SER A 112 -4.96 -11.88 -10.54
N ARG A 113 -3.90 -11.09 -10.36
CA ARG A 113 -2.57 -11.59 -9.96
C ARG A 113 -2.44 -11.79 -8.47
N PHE A 114 -3.17 -10.99 -7.69
CA PHE A 114 -3.16 -11.08 -6.23
C PHE A 114 -4.01 -12.24 -5.71
N SER A 115 -5.17 -12.46 -6.29
CA SER A 115 -6.08 -13.52 -5.85
C SER A 115 -6.70 -14.28 -7.04
N ARG A 116 -7.21 -15.47 -6.77
CA ARG A 116 -7.83 -16.35 -7.77
C ARG A 116 -9.31 -16.14 -7.91
N ASN A 117 -9.96 -15.80 -6.81
CA ASN A 117 -11.40 -15.63 -6.74
C ASN A 117 -11.75 -14.46 -5.81
N THR A 118 -12.97 -14.03 -5.94
CA THR A 118 -13.52 -12.89 -5.20
C THR A 118 -13.48 -13.08 -3.69
N THR A 119 -13.80 -14.28 -3.21
CA THR A 119 -13.85 -14.59 -1.77
C THR A 119 -12.49 -14.50 -1.13
N ASP A 120 -11.47 -15.09 -1.75
CA ASP A 120 -10.08 -15.03 -1.27
C ASP A 120 -9.52 -13.61 -1.32
N CYS A 121 -9.85 -12.87 -2.38
CA CYS A 121 -9.43 -11.48 -2.51
C CYS A 121 -9.96 -10.63 -1.37
N LEU A 122 -11.25 -10.72 -1.08
CA LEU A 122 -11.88 -10.01 0.02
C LEU A 122 -11.30 -10.38 1.39
N ALA A 123 -11.09 -11.67 1.62
CA ALA A 123 -10.52 -12.14 2.88
C ALA A 123 -9.11 -11.56 3.10
N LEU A 124 -8.27 -11.56 2.07
CA LEU A 124 -6.92 -11.00 2.11
C LEU A 124 -6.93 -9.47 2.28
N VAL A 125 -7.78 -8.77 1.54
CA VAL A 125 -7.92 -7.30 1.65
C VAL A 125 -8.37 -6.92 3.07
N ARG A 126 -9.40 -7.59 3.61
CA ARG A 126 -9.87 -7.35 4.98
C ARG A 126 -8.80 -7.64 6.02
N LYS A 127 -8.03 -8.71 5.83
CA LYS A 127 -6.93 -9.05 6.73
C LYS A 127 -5.88 -7.94 6.76
N LEU A 128 -5.47 -7.43 5.60
CA LEU A 128 -4.52 -6.33 5.52
C LEU A 128 -5.09 -5.02 6.07
N GLN A 129 -6.36 -4.72 5.80
CA GLN A 129 -7.04 -3.55 6.39
C GLN A 129 -7.08 -3.61 7.92
N ASN A 130 -7.34 -4.78 8.52
CA ASN A 130 -7.31 -4.97 9.97
C ASN A 130 -5.90 -4.79 10.58
N LEU A 131 -4.87 -4.89 9.76
CA LEU A 131 -3.48 -4.63 10.14
C LEU A 131 -3.05 -3.17 9.87
N ASP A 132 -3.96 -2.35 9.35
CA ASP A 132 -3.69 -0.98 8.86
C ASP A 132 -2.64 -0.94 7.73
N ILE A 133 -2.61 -1.98 6.89
CA ILE A 133 -1.70 -2.08 5.75
C ILE A 133 -2.50 -1.93 4.46
N PRO A 134 -2.33 -0.81 3.74
CA PRO A 134 -2.96 -0.61 2.45
C PRO A 134 -2.38 -1.54 1.38
N LEU A 135 -3.24 -1.95 0.46
CA LEU A 135 -2.89 -2.71 -0.73
C LEU A 135 -3.24 -1.89 -1.98
N TYR A 136 -2.29 -1.75 -2.87
CA TYR A 136 -2.46 -1.01 -4.12
C TYR A 136 -2.41 -1.95 -5.33
N PHE A 137 -3.47 -1.89 -6.14
CA PHE A 137 -3.58 -2.59 -7.41
C PHE A 137 -3.25 -1.63 -8.55
N GLU A 138 -2.09 -1.82 -9.18
CA GLU A 138 -1.60 -0.88 -10.20
C GLU A 138 -2.51 -0.79 -11.43
N LYS A 139 -2.93 -1.94 -11.99
CA LYS A 139 -3.76 -2.00 -13.20
C LYS A 139 -5.12 -1.32 -13.01
N GLU A 140 -5.75 -1.57 -11.89
CA GLU A 140 -7.06 -1.03 -11.55
C GLU A 140 -6.97 0.37 -10.92
N ASN A 141 -5.76 0.81 -10.52
CA ASN A 141 -5.51 2.06 -9.81
C ASN A 141 -6.35 2.17 -8.53
N ILE A 142 -6.37 1.11 -7.73
CA ILE A 142 -7.17 1.02 -6.51
C ILE A 142 -6.24 0.90 -5.29
N ASN A 143 -6.43 1.80 -4.32
CA ASN A 143 -5.81 1.74 -3.00
C ASN A 143 -6.87 1.34 -1.97
N THR A 144 -6.66 0.23 -1.27
CA THR A 144 -7.64 -0.31 -0.31
C THR A 144 -7.80 0.54 0.96
N LEU A 145 -6.88 1.45 1.26
CA LEU A 145 -7.03 2.38 2.37
C LEU A 145 -8.07 3.47 2.08
N GLU A 146 -8.15 3.89 0.82
CA GLU A 146 -9.09 4.90 0.34
C GLU A 146 -10.41 4.27 -0.13
N ALA A 147 -10.45 2.93 -0.14
CA ALA A 147 -11.60 2.18 -0.61
C ALA A 147 -12.74 2.23 0.40
N ASP A 148 -13.79 2.92 0.02
CA ASP A 148 -15.09 2.78 0.65
C ASP A 148 -15.81 1.49 0.20
N SER A 149 -17.01 1.26 0.72
CA SER A 149 -17.81 0.07 0.40
C SER A 149 -18.14 -0.04 -1.09
N GLU A 150 -18.28 1.09 -1.78
CA GLU A 150 -18.60 1.12 -3.23
C GLU A 150 -17.42 0.65 -4.06
N LEU A 151 -16.21 1.01 -3.68
CA LEU A 151 -15.01 0.56 -4.36
C LEU A 151 -14.78 -0.94 -4.19
N LEU A 152 -15.06 -1.49 -3.01
CA LEU A 152 -15.04 -2.93 -2.77
C LEU A 152 -16.07 -3.67 -3.66
N ILE A 153 -17.27 -3.13 -3.82
CA ILE A 153 -18.29 -3.67 -4.72
C ILE A 153 -17.84 -3.60 -6.18
N THR A 154 -17.19 -2.51 -6.58
CA THR A 154 -16.63 -2.34 -7.93
C THR A 154 -15.53 -3.37 -8.19
N MET A 155 -14.64 -3.62 -7.22
CA MET A 155 -13.63 -4.68 -7.29
C MET A 155 -14.27 -6.05 -7.45
N LEU A 156 -15.32 -6.34 -6.71
CA LEU A 156 -16.08 -7.58 -6.81
C LEU A 156 -16.71 -7.77 -8.19
N GLY A 157 -17.30 -6.71 -8.75
CA GLY A 157 -17.88 -6.70 -10.09
C GLY A 157 -16.83 -6.95 -11.17
N ALA A 158 -15.68 -6.30 -11.09
CA ALA A 158 -14.57 -6.49 -12.02
C ALA A 158 -14.02 -7.92 -11.97
N PHE A 159 -13.97 -8.53 -10.79
CA PHE A 159 -13.53 -9.90 -10.61
C PHE A 159 -14.52 -10.90 -11.19
N ALA A 160 -15.80 -10.71 -10.93
CA ALA A 160 -16.86 -11.55 -11.46
C ALA A 160 -16.93 -11.50 -13.00
N GLN A 161 -16.68 -10.34 -13.58
CA GLN A 161 -16.61 -10.18 -15.04
C GLN A 161 -15.40 -10.90 -15.62
N ALA A 162 -14.22 -10.81 -15.00
CA ALA A 162 -13.02 -11.51 -15.44
C ALA A 162 -13.17 -13.04 -15.35
N GLU A 163 -13.84 -13.56 -14.31
CA GLU A 163 -14.19 -14.98 -14.20
C GLU A 163 -15.16 -15.43 -15.31
N SER A 164 -16.15 -14.61 -15.63
CA SER A 164 -17.12 -14.88 -16.71
C SER A 164 -16.47 -14.92 -18.09
N GLU A 165 -15.55 -14.04 -18.39
CA GLU A 165 -14.79 -14.01 -19.65
C GLU A 165 -13.84 -15.21 -19.79
N SER A 166 -13.36 -15.75 -18.69
CA SER A 166 -12.47 -16.92 -18.66
C SER A 166 -13.18 -18.24 -18.94
N ILE A 167 -14.52 -18.28 -18.82
CA ILE A 167 -15.35 -19.49 -19.03
C ILE A 167 -15.90 -19.58 -20.46
N SER A 168 -15.80 -18.55 -21.25
CA SER A 168 -16.29 -18.50 -22.64
C SER A 168 -15.31 -19.11 -23.62
#